data_d74b339e356ad9153c664f958b14f3b5
#
_entry.id   d74b339e356ad9153c664f958b14f3b5
#
_cell.length_a   1.000
_cell.length_b   1.000
_cell.length_c   1.000
_cell.angle_alpha   90.00
_cell.angle_beta   90.00
_cell.angle_gamma   90.00
#
_symmetry.space_group_name_H-M   'P 1'
#
loop_
_entity.id
_entity.type
_entity.pdbx_description
1 polymer ?
#
loop_
_entity_poly.entity_id
_entity_poly.type
_entity_poly.pdbx_seq_one_letter_code
_entity_poly.pdbx_strand_id
1 'polypeptide(L)'
;MLSTTTRRRSFLAAALALSATIAMTGCEAASMTADEFARSIEGTDATFRTYDKEGNVMDDITGTSLRVTRDETFDEYNGESTDKGSVMMVQIGDEVLHHVGSTATVIQEGIEVVVPAQQGITADSDEDAVPFLQKIIEHNENIWTGSAKTILVRTQDDVPVAVFSGAKVAMFKADVPNATALRVTGTDGVARYALVYRSNLSIYDTSLLDDDLAGTQGTDSTDGEDDGTDAEPVDEEG
;
A
#
# COMPACT_ATOMS: atom_id res chain seq x y z
N MET A 1 -51.00 -64.38 -20.91
CA MET A 1 -51.40 -63.19 -20.18
C MET A 1 -50.22 -62.21 -20.26
N LEU A 2 -50.42 -61.17 -21.13
CA LEU A 2 -49.35 -60.16 -21.40
C LEU A 2 -49.50 -59.05 -20.41
N SER A 3 -48.36 -58.68 -19.80
CA SER A 3 -48.25 -57.42 -19.05
C SER A 3 -47.33 -56.47 -19.78
N THR A 4 -47.88 -55.37 -20.19
CA THR A 4 -47.24 -54.28 -20.92
C THR A 4 -46.55 -53.33 -19.96
N THR A 5 -45.22 -53.22 -20.05
CA THR A 5 -44.42 -52.29 -19.25
C THR A 5 -44.24 -50.97 -20.00
N THR A 6 -44.86 -49.93 -19.50
CA THR A 6 -44.75 -48.56 -19.99
C THR A 6 -43.48 -47.91 -19.52
N ARG A 7 -42.53 -47.65 -20.41
CA ARG A 7 -41.33 -46.84 -20.17
C ARG A 7 -41.70 -45.36 -20.09
N ARG A 8 -41.60 -44.77 -18.92
CA ARG A 8 -41.58 -43.31 -18.73
C ARG A 8 -40.15 -42.80 -18.88
N ARG A 9 -39.91 -42.02 -19.90
CA ARG A 9 -38.68 -41.27 -20.10
C ARG A 9 -38.74 -40.00 -19.25
N SER A 10 -37.96 -39.95 -18.19
CA SER A 10 -37.74 -38.72 -17.39
C SER A 10 -36.63 -37.90 -18.05
N PHE A 11 -36.99 -36.75 -18.56
CA PHE A 11 -36.02 -35.74 -19.00
C PHE A 11 -35.48 -35.01 -17.75
N LEU A 12 -34.23 -35.25 -17.40
CA LEU A 12 -33.49 -34.44 -16.44
C LEU A 12 -33.00 -33.19 -17.17
N ALA A 13 -33.65 -32.07 -16.89
CA ALA A 13 -33.17 -30.75 -17.25
C ALA A 13 -32.04 -30.39 -16.28
N ALA A 14 -30.79 -30.43 -16.76
CA ALA A 14 -29.64 -29.89 -16.03
C ALA A 14 -29.64 -28.38 -16.14
N ALA A 15 -30.06 -27.68 -15.08
CA ALA A 15 -29.89 -26.25 -14.96
C ALA A 15 -28.43 -25.98 -14.58
N LEU A 16 -27.61 -25.49 -15.52
CA LEU A 16 -26.30 -24.92 -15.25
C LEU A 16 -26.52 -23.56 -14.55
N ALA A 17 -26.36 -23.54 -13.25
CA ALA A 17 -26.20 -22.29 -12.49
C ALA A 17 -24.80 -21.75 -12.75
N LEU A 18 -24.66 -20.77 -13.63
CA LEU A 18 -23.46 -19.98 -13.81
C LEU A 18 -23.34 -19.04 -12.61
N SER A 19 -22.64 -19.46 -11.59
CA SER A 19 -22.26 -18.59 -10.47
C SER A 19 -21.17 -17.64 -10.94
N ALA A 20 -21.57 -16.43 -11.34
CA ALA A 20 -20.64 -15.33 -11.50
C ALA A 20 -20.08 -14.95 -10.13
N THR A 21 -18.92 -15.46 -9.79
CA THR A 21 -18.12 -14.95 -8.65
C THR A 21 -17.61 -13.58 -9.05
N ILE A 22 -18.32 -12.54 -8.63
CA ILE A 22 -17.80 -11.17 -8.63
C ILE A 22 -16.64 -11.18 -7.65
N ALA A 23 -15.41 -11.20 -8.17
CA ALA A 23 -14.22 -10.94 -7.38
C ALA A 23 -14.31 -9.50 -6.89
N MET A 24 -14.84 -9.31 -5.67
CA MET A 24 -14.71 -8.04 -4.98
C MET A 24 -13.23 -7.86 -4.63
N THR A 25 -12.49 -7.15 -5.47
CA THR A 25 -11.16 -6.64 -5.19
C THR A 25 -11.28 -5.44 -4.24
N GLY A 26 -11.92 -5.64 -3.09
CA GLY A 26 -11.97 -4.66 -2.02
C GLY A 26 -10.84 -4.92 -1.03
N CYS A 27 -10.34 -3.88 -0.38
CA CYS A 27 -9.55 -4.05 0.83
C CYS A 27 -10.34 -4.95 1.78
N GLU A 28 -9.86 -6.18 1.96
CA GLU A 28 -10.49 -7.11 2.91
C GLU A 28 -10.27 -6.49 4.29
N ALA A 29 -11.34 -5.92 4.86
CA ALA A 29 -11.35 -5.48 6.24
C ALA A 29 -11.30 -6.73 7.13
N ALA A 30 -10.16 -7.36 7.19
CA ALA A 30 -9.90 -8.44 8.10
C ALA A 30 -9.76 -7.82 9.49
N SER A 31 -10.56 -8.28 10.43
CA SER A 31 -10.49 -7.87 11.83
C SER A 31 -9.36 -8.60 12.54
N MET A 32 -8.10 -8.29 12.16
CA MET A 32 -6.95 -8.76 12.91
C MET A 32 -6.74 -7.82 14.11
N THR A 33 -6.57 -8.38 15.28
CA THR A 33 -6.23 -7.60 16.46
C THR A 33 -4.74 -7.24 16.48
N ALA A 34 -4.36 -6.22 17.26
CA ALA A 34 -2.95 -5.87 17.44
C ALA A 34 -2.12 -7.05 17.99
N ASP A 35 -2.70 -7.87 18.87
CA ASP A 35 -2.04 -9.06 19.41
C ASP A 35 -1.86 -10.17 18.37
N GLU A 36 -2.80 -10.32 17.44
CA GLU A 36 -2.66 -11.27 16.34
C GLU A 36 -1.57 -10.81 15.36
N PHE A 37 -1.50 -9.51 15.08
CA PHE A 37 -0.41 -8.95 14.30
C PHE A 37 0.94 -9.18 14.97
N ALA A 38 1.09 -8.84 16.25
CA ALA A 38 2.34 -9.03 16.99
C ALA A 38 2.80 -10.49 16.95
N ARG A 39 1.85 -11.44 17.11
CA ARG A 39 2.16 -12.89 17.01
C ARG A 39 2.48 -13.35 15.60
N SER A 40 1.94 -12.71 14.58
CA SER A 40 2.20 -13.11 13.18
C SER A 40 3.58 -12.70 12.68
N ILE A 41 4.20 -11.68 13.28
CA ILE A 41 5.59 -11.30 12.99
C ILE A 41 6.59 -11.89 13.99
N GLU A 42 6.14 -12.43 15.13
CA GLU A 42 6.99 -13.02 16.14
C GLU A 42 7.70 -14.26 15.58
N GLY A 43 9.03 -14.29 15.73
CA GLY A 43 9.84 -15.41 15.25
C GLY A 43 10.14 -15.38 13.75
N THR A 44 9.73 -14.34 13.03
CA THR A 44 10.05 -14.17 11.61
C THR A 44 11.27 -13.27 11.43
N ASP A 45 11.92 -13.40 10.27
CA ASP A 45 12.98 -12.49 9.87
C ASP A 45 12.35 -11.21 9.32
N ALA A 46 12.86 -10.07 9.77
CA ALA A 46 12.36 -8.77 9.33
C ALA A 46 13.46 -7.71 9.42
N THR A 47 13.27 -6.62 8.70
CA THR A 47 14.12 -5.44 8.71
C THR A 47 13.41 -4.28 9.37
N PHE A 48 14.04 -3.72 10.39
CA PHE A 48 13.66 -2.45 11.01
C PHE A 48 14.49 -1.33 10.38
N ARG A 49 13.81 -0.28 9.88
CA ARG A 49 14.46 0.94 9.34
C ARG A 49 13.86 2.16 9.96
N THR A 50 14.72 3.15 10.24
CA THR A 50 14.30 4.50 10.59
C THR A 50 14.76 5.49 9.51
N TYR A 51 14.01 6.60 9.42
CA TYR A 51 14.24 7.58 8.37
C TYR A 51 14.28 8.98 8.98
N ASP A 52 15.18 9.83 8.47
CA ASP A 52 15.14 11.25 8.76
C ASP A 52 14.01 11.95 7.99
N LYS A 53 13.87 13.25 8.18
CA LYS A 53 12.82 14.05 7.50
C LYS A 53 13.08 14.21 5.99
N GLU A 54 14.32 14.05 5.56
CA GLU A 54 14.75 14.07 4.16
C GLU A 54 14.59 12.69 3.47
N GLY A 55 14.18 11.66 4.21
CA GLY A 55 13.96 10.29 3.70
C GLY A 55 15.22 9.43 3.65
N ASN A 56 16.34 9.89 4.23
CA ASN A 56 17.54 9.06 4.32
C ASN A 56 17.35 7.99 5.40
N VAL A 57 17.90 6.80 5.14
CA VAL A 57 17.92 5.71 6.12
C VAL A 57 18.94 6.03 7.20
N MET A 58 18.49 6.07 8.46
CA MET A 58 19.32 6.30 9.63
C MET A 58 19.75 4.99 10.30
N ASP A 59 18.79 4.09 10.49
CA ASP A 59 19.03 2.74 11.00
C ASP A 59 18.53 1.72 9.98
N ASP A 60 19.27 0.63 9.78
CA ASP A 60 18.90 -0.51 8.95
C ASP A 60 19.32 -1.79 9.65
N ILE A 61 18.41 -2.38 10.42
CA ILE A 61 18.69 -3.52 11.30
C ILE A 61 17.83 -4.69 10.85
N THR A 62 18.48 -5.75 10.37
CA THR A 62 17.83 -7.02 10.03
C THR A 62 18.11 -8.04 11.12
N GLY A 63 17.10 -8.75 11.54
CA GLY A 63 17.24 -9.77 12.56
C GLY A 63 16.17 -10.82 12.50
N THR A 64 16.44 -11.93 13.19
CA THR A 64 15.52 -13.04 13.38
C THR A 64 14.69 -12.87 14.64
N SER A 65 13.52 -13.50 14.70
CA SER A 65 12.64 -13.47 15.87
C SER A 65 12.23 -12.04 16.30
N LEU A 66 11.86 -11.24 15.30
CA LEU A 66 11.43 -9.87 15.53
C LEU A 66 10.09 -9.84 16.29
N ARG A 67 10.01 -8.97 17.29
CA ARG A 67 8.77 -8.63 17.99
C ARG A 67 8.66 -7.12 18.11
N VAL A 68 7.47 -6.60 17.81
CA VAL A 68 7.17 -5.17 17.95
C VAL A 68 6.01 -4.98 18.91
N THR A 69 6.25 -4.21 19.97
CA THR A 69 5.24 -3.90 20.98
C THR A 69 5.35 -2.43 21.38
N ARG A 70 4.39 -1.96 22.11
CA ARG A 70 4.45 -0.67 22.80
C ARG A 70 5.19 -0.84 24.13
N ASP A 71 6.00 0.13 24.49
CA ASP A 71 6.56 0.20 25.84
C ASP A 71 5.52 0.83 26.78
N GLU A 72 4.90 -0.01 27.61
CA GLU A 72 3.84 0.41 28.53
C GLU A 72 4.33 1.30 29.68
N THR A 73 5.65 1.39 29.91
CA THR A 73 6.22 2.28 30.94
C THR A 73 6.02 3.76 30.61
N PHE A 74 5.70 4.06 29.35
CA PHE A 74 5.43 5.42 28.87
C PHE A 74 3.92 5.72 28.78
N ASP A 75 3.06 4.86 29.31
CA ASP A 75 1.64 5.13 29.41
C ASP A 75 1.35 6.12 30.52
N GLU A 76 0.44 7.05 30.29
CA GLU A 76 -0.01 8.02 31.26
C GLU A 76 -1.42 7.66 31.74
N TYR A 77 -1.58 7.51 33.06
CA TYR A 77 -2.87 7.27 33.68
C TYR A 77 -3.41 8.59 34.24
N ASN A 78 -4.56 9.04 33.76
CA ASN A 78 -5.18 10.30 34.19
C ASN A 78 -6.33 10.14 35.22
N GLY A 79 -6.50 8.93 35.75
CA GLY A 79 -7.52 8.59 36.75
C GLY A 79 -8.83 8.05 36.18
N GLU A 80 -9.10 8.21 34.89
CA GLU A 80 -10.27 7.69 34.20
C GLU A 80 -9.92 6.76 33.03
N SER A 81 -8.82 7.07 32.33
CA SER A 81 -8.32 6.31 31.19
C SER A 81 -6.80 6.23 31.20
N THR A 82 -6.26 5.30 30.45
CA THR A 82 -4.84 5.20 30.18
C THR A 82 -4.57 5.74 28.77
N ASP A 83 -3.78 6.80 28.70
CA ASP A 83 -3.28 7.32 27.43
C ASP A 83 -2.02 6.54 27.04
N LYS A 84 -2.09 5.83 25.92
CA LYS A 84 -1.01 4.97 25.46
C LYS A 84 0.18 5.78 24.98
N GLY A 85 1.34 5.51 25.57
CA GLY A 85 2.63 6.06 25.14
C GLY A 85 2.99 5.64 23.72
N SER A 86 3.69 6.50 22.99
CA SER A 86 4.07 6.25 21.58
C SER A 86 5.48 5.68 21.42
N VAL A 87 6.09 5.16 22.49
CA VAL A 87 7.38 4.49 22.40
C VAL A 87 7.20 3.08 21.87
N MET A 88 7.83 2.82 20.73
CA MET A 88 7.85 1.50 20.10
C MET A 88 9.05 0.72 20.64
N MET A 89 8.82 -0.47 21.15
CA MET A 89 9.84 -1.42 21.55
C MET A 89 9.96 -2.49 20.46
N VAL A 90 11.16 -2.60 19.90
CA VAL A 90 11.50 -3.59 18.88
C VAL A 90 12.49 -4.56 19.49
N GLN A 91 12.09 -5.79 19.65
CA GLN A 91 12.96 -6.87 20.11
C GLN A 91 13.48 -7.64 18.90
N ILE A 92 14.79 -7.88 18.84
CA ILE A 92 15.49 -8.60 17.78
C ILE A 92 16.33 -9.68 18.46
N GLY A 93 15.86 -10.92 18.45
CA GLY A 93 16.46 -11.97 19.29
C GLY A 93 16.38 -11.60 20.78
N ASP A 94 17.54 -11.53 21.43
CA ASP A 94 17.66 -11.15 22.85
C ASP A 94 17.88 -9.64 23.07
N GLU A 95 18.08 -8.87 21.98
CA GLU A 95 18.35 -7.43 22.03
C GLU A 95 17.05 -6.62 21.92
N VAL A 96 17.03 -5.48 22.58
CA VAL A 96 15.85 -4.58 22.59
C VAL A 96 16.26 -3.18 22.16
N LEU A 97 15.52 -2.64 21.20
CA LEU A 97 15.61 -1.26 20.74
C LEU A 97 14.32 -0.51 21.11
N HIS A 98 14.46 0.69 21.64
CA HIS A 98 13.35 1.61 21.83
C HIS A 98 13.42 2.71 20.79
N HIS A 99 12.29 2.95 20.11
CA HIS A 99 12.19 3.97 19.08
C HIS A 99 11.02 4.91 19.35
N VAL A 100 11.29 6.22 19.22
CA VAL A 100 10.28 7.27 19.31
C VAL A 100 10.67 8.43 18.40
N GLY A 101 9.69 9.04 17.76
CA GLY A 101 9.90 10.30 17.02
C GLY A 101 9.83 10.13 15.51
N SER A 102 10.90 9.72 14.85
CA SER A 102 10.97 9.70 13.39
C SER A 102 10.13 8.59 12.75
N THR A 103 9.93 8.68 11.44
CA THR A 103 9.31 7.63 10.64
C THR A 103 10.11 6.35 10.73
N ALA A 104 9.43 5.22 10.93
CA ALA A 104 10.06 3.91 10.94
C ALA A 104 9.21 2.87 10.20
N THR A 105 9.87 1.84 9.69
CA THR A 105 9.24 0.67 9.10
C THR A 105 9.80 -0.61 9.71
N VAL A 106 8.92 -1.59 9.88
CA VAL A 106 9.30 -2.98 10.17
C VAL A 106 8.70 -3.83 9.07
N ILE A 107 9.53 -4.49 8.31
CA ILE A 107 9.08 -5.21 7.11
C ILE A 107 9.62 -6.64 7.15
N GLN A 108 8.69 -7.60 7.15
CA GLN A 108 9.01 -9.02 7.14
C GLN A 108 9.74 -9.40 5.86
N GLU A 109 10.71 -10.31 5.98
CA GLU A 109 11.45 -10.86 4.84
C GLU A 109 10.49 -11.46 3.79
N GLY A 110 10.87 -11.26 2.52
CA GLY A 110 10.07 -11.68 1.36
C GLY A 110 9.04 -10.65 0.89
N ILE A 111 8.94 -9.48 1.55
CA ILE A 111 8.38 -8.27 0.94
C ILE A 111 9.55 -7.52 0.30
N GLU A 112 9.55 -7.42 -1.03
CA GLU A 112 10.56 -6.65 -1.74
C GLU A 112 10.24 -5.15 -1.63
N VAL A 113 11.18 -4.40 -1.06
CA VAL A 113 11.01 -2.98 -0.77
C VAL A 113 12.00 -2.16 -1.58
N VAL A 114 11.48 -1.21 -2.33
CA VAL A 114 12.27 -0.15 -2.94
C VAL A 114 12.40 1.00 -1.94
N VAL A 115 13.62 1.38 -1.61
CA VAL A 115 13.95 2.58 -0.85
C VAL A 115 14.45 3.62 -1.86
N PRO A 116 13.63 4.63 -2.22
CA PRO A 116 13.95 5.52 -3.35
C PRO A 116 15.30 6.22 -3.20
N ALA A 117 15.60 6.71 -2.00
CA ALA A 117 16.88 7.38 -1.72
C ALA A 117 18.11 6.49 -1.98
N GLN A 118 18.02 5.17 -1.73
CA GLN A 118 19.10 4.22 -1.99
C GLN A 118 19.31 3.96 -3.49
N GLN A 119 18.28 4.19 -4.32
CA GLN A 119 18.35 4.07 -5.78
C GLN A 119 18.64 5.41 -6.46
N GLY A 120 18.84 6.49 -5.70
CA GLY A 120 19.03 7.83 -6.24
C GLY A 120 17.78 8.41 -6.91
N ILE A 121 16.61 7.85 -6.58
CA ILE A 121 15.31 8.33 -7.09
C ILE A 121 14.77 9.30 -6.05
N THR A 122 14.68 10.57 -6.42
CA THR A 122 14.09 11.62 -5.60
C THR A 122 12.77 12.06 -6.21
N ALA A 123 11.77 12.31 -5.36
CA ALA A 123 10.59 13.03 -5.78
C ALA A 123 10.97 14.52 -5.87
N ASP A 124 10.58 15.19 -6.96
CA ASP A 124 10.63 16.64 -7.02
C ASP A 124 9.61 17.22 -6.03
N SER A 125 9.89 18.37 -5.43
CA SER A 125 9.04 18.96 -4.39
C SER A 125 7.58 19.18 -4.79
N ASP A 126 7.33 19.25 -6.09
CA ASP A 126 6.01 19.51 -6.68
C ASP A 126 5.51 18.30 -7.51
N GLU A 127 6.19 17.14 -7.41
CA GLU A 127 5.82 15.96 -8.18
C GLU A 127 4.67 15.21 -7.51
N ASP A 128 3.60 14.97 -8.27
CA ASP A 128 2.50 14.12 -7.82
C ASP A 128 2.95 12.66 -7.58
N ALA A 129 2.28 11.99 -6.66
CA ALA A 129 2.64 10.63 -6.27
C ALA A 129 2.57 9.61 -7.43
N VAL A 130 1.68 9.82 -8.41
CA VAL A 130 1.51 8.88 -9.54
C VAL A 130 2.71 8.89 -10.47
N PRO A 131 3.20 10.03 -11.03
CA PRO A 131 4.41 10.07 -11.83
C PRO A 131 5.63 9.53 -11.08
N PHE A 132 5.76 9.83 -9.79
CA PHE A 132 6.83 9.29 -8.98
C PHE A 132 6.78 7.76 -8.89
N LEU A 133 5.60 7.19 -8.64
CA LEU A 133 5.42 5.74 -8.56
C LEU A 133 5.67 5.05 -9.90
N GLN A 134 5.28 5.67 -11.01
CA GLN A 134 5.59 5.17 -12.36
C GLN A 134 7.09 5.02 -12.58
N LYS A 135 7.91 6.02 -12.22
CA LYS A 135 9.38 5.93 -12.29
C LYS A 135 9.92 4.75 -11.45
N ILE A 136 9.35 4.52 -10.25
CA ILE A 136 9.75 3.41 -9.39
C ILE A 136 9.39 2.07 -10.04
N ILE A 137 8.20 1.93 -10.59
CA ILE A 137 7.70 0.70 -11.21
C ILE A 137 8.54 0.36 -12.45
N GLU A 138 8.76 1.31 -13.35
CA GLU A 138 9.60 1.13 -14.54
C GLU A 138 11.01 0.67 -14.19
N HIS A 139 11.60 1.24 -13.15
CA HIS A 139 12.94 0.85 -12.71
C HIS A 139 13.01 -0.53 -12.04
N ASN A 140 11.88 -1.04 -11.57
CA ASN A 140 11.79 -2.26 -10.76
C ASN A 140 10.65 -3.19 -11.23
N GLU A 141 10.39 -3.31 -12.52
CA GLU A 141 9.25 -4.05 -13.09
C GLU A 141 9.02 -5.45 -12.48
N ASN A 142 10.10 -6.16 -12.18
CA ASN A 142 10.02 -7.51 -11.62
C ASN A 142 9.24 -7.57 -10.31
N ILE A 143 9.33 -6.52 -9.46
CA ILE A 143 8.67 -6.44 -8.15
C ILE A 143 7.16 -6.29 -8.35
N TRP A 144 6.74 -5.62 -9.43
CA TRP A 144 5.32 -5.32 -9.68
C TRP A 144 4.61 -6.36 -10.55
N THR A 145 5.32 -7.30 -11.16
CA THR A 145 4.70 -8.33 -12.00
C THR A 145 3.64 -9.13 -11.22
N GLY A 146 2.38 -9.01 -11.63
CA GLY A 146 1.23 -9.67 -11.01
C GLY A 146 0.74 -9.03 -9.70
N SER A 147 1.29 -7.90 -9.28
CA SER A 147 0.86 -7.16 -8.09
C SER A 147 -0.32 -6.26 -8.41
N ALA A 148 -1.40 -6.36 -7.62
CA ALA A 148 -2.60 -5.54 -7.81
C ALA A 148 -2.61 -4.28 -6.94
N LYS A 149 -1.72 -4.18 -5.96
CA LYS A 149 -1.63 -3.06 -5.03
C LYS A 149 -0.19 -2.56 -4.91
N THR A 150 -0.04 -1.24 -4.93
CA THR A 150 1.22 -0.54 -4.69
C THR A 150 1.10 0.29 -3.43
N ILE A 151 2.03 0.13 -2.51
CA ILE A 151 2.08 0.80 -1.22
C ILE A 151 3.19 1.83 -1.24
N LEU A 152 2.85 3.07 -0.94
CA LEU A 152 3.78 4.19 -0.79
C LEU A 152 3.80 4.64 0.67
N VAL A 153 4.97 4.59 1.27
CA VAL A 153 5.25 5.09 2.61
C VAL A 153 6.07 6.36 2.51
N ARG A 154 5.62 7.43 3.18
CA ARG A 154 6.29 8.72 3.21
C ARG A 154 6.56 9.15 4.66
N THR A 155 7.54 10.00 4.85
CA THR A 155 7.73 10.69 6.15
C THR A 155 6.51 11.56 6.49
N GLN A 156 6.52 12.18 7.66
CA GLN A 156 5.49 13.18 8.00
C GLN A 156 5.57 14.44 7.13
N ASP A 157 6.74 14.70 6.54
CA ASP A 157 7.00 15.80 5.60
C ASP A 157 6.76 15.38 4.13
N ASP A 158 6.02 14.29 3.90
CA ASP A 158 5.65 13.71 2.61
C ASP A 158 6.81 13.20 1.72
N VAL A 159 8.00 13.04 2.27
CA VAL A 159 9.13 12.47 1.54
C VAL A 159 8.98 10.95 1.40
N PRO A 160 9.01 10.37 0.17
CA PRO A 160 8.93 8.93 -0.05
C PRO A 160 10.12 8.19 0.58
N VAL A 161 9.85 7.16 1.39
CA VAL A 161 10.88 6.37 2.08
C VAL A 161 10.85 4.88 1.75
N ALA A 162 9.69 4.34 1.42
CA ALA A 162 9.57 2.95 1.02
C ALA A 162 8.40 2.76 0.04
N VAL A 163 8.62 1.97 -0.99
CA VAL A 163 7.60 1.54 -1.96
C VAL A 163 7.67 0.03 -2.10
N PHE A 164 6.54 -0.64 -2.00
CA PHE A 164 6.45 -2.09 -2.18
C PHE A 164 5.07 -2.49 -2.70
N SER A 165 4.94 -3.73 -3.13
CA SER A 165 3.73 -4.19 -3.80
C SER A 165 3.20 -5.50 -3.25
N GLY A 166 1.96 -5.86 -3.64
CA GLY A 166 1.35 -7.13 -3.32
C GLY A 166 0.09 -7.40 -4.13
N ALA A 167 -0.28 -8.67 -4.22
CA ALA A 167 -1.54 -9.07 -4.86
C ALA A 167 -2.76 -8.64 -4.03
N LYS A 168 -2.61 -8.59 -2.69
CA LYS A 168 -3.64 -8.09 -1.77
C LYS A 168 -2.97 -7.37 -0.59
N VAL A 169 -3.63 -6.34 -0.09
CA VAL A 169 -3.19 -5.59 1.09
C VAL A 169 -4.37 -5.36 2.02
N ALA A 170 -4.16 -5.59 3.32
CA ALA A 170 -5.11 -5.25 4.36
C ALA A 170 -4.41 -4.43 5.45
N MET A 171 -5.10 -3.41 5.97
CA MET A 171 -4.60 -2.54 7.05
C MET A 171 -5.25 -2.88 8.37
N PHE A 172 -4.47 -2.79 9.44
CA PHE A 172 -4.92 -3.02 10.80
C PHE A 172 -4.41 -1.94 11.74
N LYS A 173 -5.10 -1.79 12.85
CA LYS A 173 -4.61 -0.95 13.94
C LYS A 173 -3.53 -1.70 14.71
N ALA A 174 -2.34 -1.12 14.81
CA ALA A 174 -1.29 -1.62 15.69
C ALA A 174 -1.55 -1.24 17.17
N ASP A 175 -0.92 -1.94 18.11
CA ASP A 175 -0.96 -1.55 19.53
C ASP A 175 -0.13 -0.29 19.80
N VAL A 176 0.93 -0.09 19.03
CA VAL A 176 1.76 1.12 19.10
C VAL A 176 0.98 2.30 18.52
N PRO A 177 0.75 3.39 19.27
CA PRO A 177 0.12 4.61 18.73
C PRO A 177 0.91 5.18 17.55
N ASN A 178 0.19 5.73 16.58
CA ASN A 178 0.75 6.26 15.34
C ASN A 178 1.44 5.19 14.45
N ALA A 179 1.13 3.92 14.66
CA ALA A 179 1.56 2.84 13.79
C ALA A 179 0.36 2.19 13.08
N THR A 180 0.59 1.80 11.84
CA THR A 180 -0.34 1.03 11.02
C THR A 180 0.31 -0.30 10.66
N ALA A 181 -0.39 -1.38 10.95
CA ALA A 181 0.01 -2.72 10.56
C ALA A 181 -0.59 -3.08 9.19
N LEU A 182 0.18 -3.75 8.36
CA LEU A 182 -0.22 -4.22 7.04
C LEU A 182 -0.04 -5.72 6.94
N ARG A 183 -1.01 -6.39 6.32
CA ARG A 183 -0.84 -7.75 5.79
C ARG A 183 -0.76 -7.63 4.27
N VAL A 184 0.37 -8.00 3.72
CA VAL A 184 0.67 -7.98 2.28
C VAL A 184 0.71 -9.42 1.80
N THR A 185 -0.18 -9.80 0.90
CA THR A 185 -0.14 -11.10 0.25
C THR A 185 0.61 -10.94 -1.06
N GLY A 186 1.73 -11.65 -1.18
CA GLY A 186 2.53 -11.65 -2.40
C GLY A 186 1.83 -12.35 -3.57
N THR A 187 2.43 -12.31 -4.75
CA THR A 187 1.98 -13.04 -5.94
C THR A 187 2.11 -14.56 -5.78
N ASP A 188 2.97 -15.00 -4.84
CA ASP A 188 3.11 -16.39 -4.39
C ASP A 188 1.96 -16.87 -3.49
N GLY A 189 1.02 -15.99 -3.16
CA GLY A 189 -0.11 -16.26 -2.27
C GLY A 189 0.26 -16.28 -0.78
N VAL A 190 1.52 -16.03 -0.43
CA VAL A 190 1.98 -16.01 0.97
C VAL A 190 1.69 -14.65 1.59
N ALA A 191 1.05 -14.67 2.76
CA ALA A 191 0.84 -13.45 3.54
C ALA A 191 2.08 -13.12 4.36
N ARG A 192 2.52 -11.88 4.28
CA ARG A 192 3.62 -11.30 5.04
C ARG A 192 3.16 -10.02 5.69
N TYR A 193 3.92 -9.53 6.64
CA TYR A 193 3.50 -8.41 7.47
C TYR A 193 4.49 -7.26 7.43
N ALA A 194 3.94 -6.05 7.48
CA ALA A 194 4.70 -4.82 7.62
C ALA A 194 4.05 -3.92 8.67
N LEU A 195 4.86 -3.11 9.35
CA LEU A 195 4.39 -2.06 10.24
C LEU A 195 5.04 -0.77 9.81
N VAL A 196 4.24 0.29 9.71
CA VAL A 196 4.71 1.64 9.43
C VAL A 196 4.34 2.54 10.62
N TYR A 197 5.31 3.31 11.08
CA TYR A 197 5.20 4.15 12.27
C TYR A 197 5.47 5.61 11.92
N ARG A 198 4.62 6.53 12.40
CA ARG A 198 4.71 7.97 12.14
C ARG A 198 4.97 8.30 10.68
N SER A 199 4.14 7.77 9.80
CA SER A 199 4.27 7.91 8.35
C SER A 199 2.94 8.27 7.72
N ASN A 200 3.00 8.93 6.56
CA ASN A 200 1.90 9.04 5.63
C ASN A 200 1.91 7.79 4.74
N LEU A 201 0.78 7.10 4.67
CA LEU A 201 0.63 5.83 3.96
C LEU A 201 -0.44 5.95 2.88
N SER A 202 -0.12 5.56 1.67
CA SER A 202 -1.07 5.45 0.57
C SER A 202 -1.01 4.05 -0.06
N ILE A 203 -2.16 3.50 -0.40
CA ILE A 203 -2.27 2.21 -1.10
C ILE A 203 -3.06 2.45 -2.38
N TYR A 204 -2.43 2.21 -3.51
CA TYR A 204 -2.98 2.39 -4.84
C TYR A 204 -3.37 1.04 -5.43
N ASP A 205 -4.42 1.01 -6.25
CA ASP A 205 -4.54 -0.02 -7.26
C ASP A 205 -3.42 0.19 -8.27
N THR A 206 -2.63 -0.85 -8.54
CA THR A 206 -1.48 -0.73 -9.46
C THR A 206 -1.93 -0.29 -10.85
N SER A 207 -3.14 -0.67 -11.26
CA SER A 207 -3.74 -0.23 -12.53
C SER A 207 -3.97 1.29 -12.63
N LEU A 208 -4.03 2.02 -11.51
CA LEU A 208 -4.10 3.49 -11.53
C LEU A 208 -2.77 4.14 -11.88
N LEU A 209 -1.70 3.36 -11.89
CA LEU A 209 -0.34 3.81 -12.16
C LEU A 209 0.11 3.48 -13.59
N ASP A 210 -0.75 2.84 -14.41
CA ASP A 210 -0.47 2.53 -15.80
C ASP A 210 -0.57 3.81 -16.66
N ASP A 211 0.42 4.05 -17.52
CA ASP A 211 0.53 5.26 -18.36
C ASP A 211 -0.71 5.52 -19.23
N ASP A 212 -1.39 4.46 -19.68
CA ASP A 212 -2.58 4.58 -20.53
C ASP A 212 -3.77 5.28 -19.84
N LEU A 213 -3.80 5.33 -18.50
CA LEU A 213 -4.85 5.99 -17.72
C LEU A 213 -4.45 7.40 -17.28
N ALA A 214 -3.17 7.70 -17.16
CA ALA A 214 -2.66 9.03 -16.79
C ALA A 214 -2.93 10.07 -17.89
N GLY A 215 -3.00 9.65 -19.16
CA GLY A 215 -3.25 10.53 -20.31
C GLY A 215 -4.69 11.03 -20.46
N THR A 216 -5.65 10.50 -19.67
CA THR A 216 -7.08 10.79 -19.88
C THR A 216 -7.63 11.92 -18.99
N GLN A 217 -6.83 12.47 -18.08
CA GLN A 217 -7.30 13.54 -17.17
C GLN A 217 -6.86 14.96 -17.54
N GLY A 218 -6.24 15.18 -18.71
CA GLY A 218 -5.58 16.45 -19.05
C GLY A 218 -5.95 17.15 -20.36
N THR A 219 -7.00 16.77 -21.10
CA THR A 219 -7.38 17.47 -22.33
C THR A 219 -8.86 17.78 -22.41
N ASP A 220 -9.33 18.67 -21.53
CA ASP A 220 -10.49 19.51 -21.84
C ASP A 220 -10.02 20.97 -21.90
N SER A 221 -9.18 21.26 -22.90
CA SER A 221 -8.93 22.61 -23.37
C SER A 221 -9.83 22.81 -24.58
N THR A 222 -10.96 23.43 -24.34
CA THR A 222 -11.83 24.03 -25.34
C THR A 222 -10.96 24.91 -26.27
N ASP A 223 -10.67 24.39 -27.45
CA ASP A 223 -10.27 25.22 -28.58
C ASP A 223 -11.46 26.11 -28.94
N GLY A 224 -11.45 27.33 -28.43
CA GLY A 224 -12.30 28.41 -28.90
C GLY A 224 -11.82 28.77 -30.30
N GLU A 225 -12.58 28.39 -31.30
CA GLU A 225 -12.50 28.97 -32.63
C GLU A 225 -12.72 30.47 -32.50
N ASP A 226 -11.64 31.25 -32.66
CA ASP A 226 -11.70 32.67 -32.91
C ASP A 226 -11.92 32.87 -34.43
N ASP A 227 -13.18 33.13 -34.77
CA ASP A 227 -13.64 33.50 -36.10
C ASP A 227 -13.10 34.92 -36.43
N GLY A 228 -11.97 34.91 -37.17
CA GLY A 228 -11.34 36.11 -37.63
C GLY A 228 -12.17 36.81 -38.69
N THR A 229 -12.87 37.88 -38.33
CA THR A 229 -13.52 38.80 -39.25
C THR A 229 -12.47 39.77 -39.84
N ASP A 230 -12.24 39.64 -41.14
CA ASP A 230 -11.54 40.59 -41.99
C ASP A 230 -12.10 42.02 -41.83
N ALA A 231 -11.20 42.98 -41.57
CA ALA A 231 -11.46 44.39 -41.74
C ALA A 231 -10.36 44.98 -42.64
N GLU A 232 -10.75 45.35 -43.86
CA GLU A 232 -9.92 46.05 -44.86
C GLU A 232 -9.36 47.37 -44.34
N PRO A 233 -8.22 47.83 -44.84
CA PRO A 233 -7.63 49.12 -44.54
C PRO A 233 -8.29 50.20 -45.42
N VAL A 234 -8.81 51.24 -44.79
CA VAL A 234 -9.27 52.47 -45.48
C VAL A 234 -8.12 53.43 -45.53
N ASP A 235 -7.64 53.71 -46.75
CA ASP A 235 -6.77 54.83 -47.07
C ASP A 235 -7.58 56.13 -46.88
N GLU A 236 -7.01 57.09 -46.16
CA GLU A 236 -7.38 58.50 -46.34
C GLU A 236 -6.18 59.43 -46.15
N GLU A 237 -5.85 60.07 -47.24
CA GLU A 237 -4.93 61.24 -47.34
C GLU A 237 -5.48 62.43 -46.58
N GLY A 238 -4.55 63.26 -46.03
CA GLY A 238 -4.86 64.56 -45.47
C GLY A 238 -3.69 65.15 -44.70
#